data_31317ec57254a3ddbc7a40cead4bc2c6
#
_entry.id   31317ec57254a3ddbc7a40cead4bc2c6
#
_cell.length_a   1.000
_cell.length_b   1.000
_cell.length_c   1.000
_cell.angle_alpha   90.00
_cell.angle_beta   90.00
_cell.angle_gamma   90.00
#
_symmetry.space_group_name_H-M   'P 1'
#
loop_
_entity.id
_entity.type
_entity.pdbx_description
1 polymer ?
#
loop_
_entity_poly.entity_id
_entity_poly.type
_entity_poly.pdbx_seq_one_letter_code
_entity_poly.pdbx_strand_id
1 'polypeptide(L)'
;SYVRQLASTEDSKELSSIYVSHYRESVKYIMEHPFSLTVIPVLYETVNNLATFGQYTDALHFRSACDSLKTVYPESRYVKALDKEASRRENLLSLSASMESAQSIGFPDLNLTDITGNKISLSSVDAKAILVHFWSADDAAQKMMNLDVLQPVYDSYRSRGFEIYSVCISADKALWASVVKSQDLPWINVNDGLGSASPAIRLYNVSAVPTSYLIADGEIVSSAIKDAAGLRRQLDKLL
;
A
#
# COMPACT_ATOMS: atom_id res chain seq x y z
N SER A 1 -6.35 -5.49 39.76
CA SER A 1 -6.39 -5.76 38.28
C SER A 1 -6.98 -4.57 37.58
N TYR A 2 -6.36 -4.08 36.51
CA TYR A 2 -6.75 -2.92 35.71
C TYR A 2 -8.21 -2.96 35.27
N VAL A 3 -8.72 -4.14 34.86
CA VAL A 3 -10.10 -4.35 34.45
C VAL A 3 -11.10 -3.96 35.55
N ARG A 4 -10.79 -4.23 36.84
CA ARG A 4 -11.64 -3.82 37.95
C ARG A 4 -11.59 -2.31 38.20
N GLN A 5 -10.41 -1.69 38.05
CA GLN A 5 -10.26 -0.25 38.20
C GLN A 5 -11.01 0.51 37.10
N LEU A 6 -10.89 0.05 35.84
CA LEU A 6 -11.64 0.62 34.70
C LEU A 6 -13.15 0.51 34.86
N ALA A 7 -13.65 -0.60 35.43
CA ALA A 7 -15.08 -0.80 35.64
C ALA A 7 -15.68 0.05 36.78
N SER A 8 -14.84 0.60 37.69
CA SER A 8 -15.25 1.36 38.88
C SER A 8 -15.04 2.86 38.78
N THR A 9 -14.42 3.36 37.68
CA THR A 9 -14.02 4.76 37.53
C THR A 9 -14.93 5.48 36.56
N GLU A 10 -15.59 6.56 36.98
CA GLU A 10 -16.43 7.44 36.14
C GLU A 10 -15.68 8.66 35.60
N ASP A 11 -14.48 8.98 36.15
CA ASP A 11 -13.66 10.12 35.69
C ASP A 11 -12.90 9.76 34.40
N SER A 12 -13.14 10.51 33.33
CA SER A 12 -12.54 10.28 32.02
C SER A 12 -11.01 10.46 31.99
N LYS A 13 -10.45 11.30 32.86
CA LYS A 13 -8.98 11.49 32.97
C LYS A 13 -8.33 10.31 33.68
N GLU A 14 -8.96 9.80 34.72
CA GLU A 14 -8.50 8.63 35.45
C GLU A 14 -8.57 7.39 34.55
N LEU A 15 -9.68 7.22 33.80
CA LEU A 15 -9.83 6.15 32.79
C LEU A 15 -8.70 6.18 31.76
N SER A 16 -8.40 7.35 31.22
CA SER A 16 -7.30 7.52 30.24
C SER A 16 -5.94 7.15 30.85
N SER A 17 -5.67 7.55 32.09
CA SER A 17 -4.42 7.24 32.79
C SER A 17 -4.26 5.73 33.02
N ILE A 18 -5.34 5.07 33.46
CA ILE A 18 -5.36 3.62 33.69
C ILE A 18 -5.13 2.88 32.33
N TYR A 19 -5.79 3.30 31.26
CA TYR A 19 -5.64 2.72 29.93
C TYR A 19 -4.19 2.85 29.44
N VAL A 20 -3.59 4.04 29.52
CA VAL A 20 -2.20 4.29 29.11
C VAL A 20 -1.22 3.45 29.91
N SER A 21 -1.44 3.33 31.24
CA SER A 21 -0.60 2.49 32.09
C SER A 21 -0.68 1.02 31.69
N HIS A 22 -1.89 0.52 31.47
CA HIS A 22 -2.13 -0.86 31.02
C HIS A 22 -1.50 -1.13 29.65
N TYR A 23 -1.69 -0.24 28.68
CA TYR A 23 -1.07 -0.33 27.37
C TYR A 23 0.46 -0.45 27.49
N ARG A 24 1.10 0.42 28.27
CA ARG A 24 2.56 0.40 28.48
C ARG A 24 3.05 -0.92 29.10
N GLU A 25 2.32 -1.46 30.05
CA GLU A 25 2.66 -2.75 30.66
C GLU A 25 2.49 -3.90 29.67
N SER A 26 1.45 -3.86 28.84
CA SER A 26 1.23 -4.85 27.78
C SER A 26 2.35 -4.81 26.74
N VAL A 27 2.77 -3.62 26.31
CA VAL A 27 3.92 -3.45 25.39
C VAL A 27 5.20 -4.00 26.05
N LYS A 28 5.46 -3.63 27.31
CA LYS A 28 6.62 -4.12 28.05
C LYS A 28 6.62 -5.65 28.12
N TYR A 29 5.47 -6.26 28.44
CA TYR A 29 5.34 -7.72 28.50
C TYR A 29 5.69 -8.38 27.17
N ILE A 30 5.18 -7.84 26.04
CA ILE A 30 5.47 -8.35 24.69
C ILE A 30 6.97 -8.29 24.40
N MET A 31 7.64 -7.19 24.78
CA MET A 31 9.08 -7.00 24.56
C MET A 31 9.94 -7.92 25.44
N GLU A 32 9.51 -8.21 26.67
CA GLU A 32 10.23 -9.07 27.60
C GLU A 32 10.03 -10.57 27.31
N HIS A 33 8.96 -10.94 26.56
CA HIS A 33 8.62 -12.34 26.28
C HIS A 33 8.49 -12.64 24.77
N PRO A 34 9.44 -12.21 23.91
CA PRO A 34 9.26 -12.19 22.44
C PRO A 34 9.05 -13.59 21.84
N PHE A 35 9.51 -14.65 22.51
CA PHE A 35 9.42 -16.04 22.05
C PHE A 35 8.32 -16.85 22.76
N SER A 36 7.46 -16.21 23.54
CA SER A 36 6.36 -16.86 24.25
C SER A 36 5.03 -16.70 23.52
N LEU A 37 4.31 -17.80 23.30
CA LEU A 37 2.95 -17.76 22.74
C LEU A 37 1.96 -16.95 23.60
N THR A 38 2.30 -16.67 24.87
CA THR A 38 1.47 -15.85 25.77
C THR A 38 1.37 -14.39 25.33
N VAL A 39 2.23 -13.90 24.43
CA VAL A 39 2.08 -12.54 23.85
C VAL A 39 0.86 -12.43 22.92
N ILE A 40 0.41 -13.55 22.33
CA ILE A 40 -0.74 -13.54 21.40
C ILE A 40 -2.02 -13.06 22.12
N PRO A 41 -2.48 -13.67 23.23
CA PRO A 41 -3.66 -13.16 23.94
C PRO A 41 -3.50 -11.70 24.41
N VAL A 42 -2.30 -11.26 24.77
CA VAL A 42 -2.04 -9.85 25.15
C VAL A 42 -2.30 -8.91 23.94
N LEU A 43 -1.84 -9.26 22.74
CA LEU A 43 -2.08 -8.48 21.52
C LEU A 43 -3.58 -8.35 21.15
N TYR A 44 -4.39 -9.34 21.52
CA TYR A 44 -5.84 -9.35 21.25
C TYR A 44 -6.69 -8.96 22.45
N GLU A 45 -6.08 -8.48 23.53
CA GLU A 45 -6.80 -8.08 24.73
C GLU A 45 -7.76 -6.93 24.45
N THR A 46 -8.95 -7.02 25.05
CA THR A 46 -9.97 -5.98 25.00
C THR A 46 -10.39 -5.61 26.40
N VAL A 47 -10.59 -4.30 26.62
CA VAL A 47 -11.13 -3.76 27.86
C VAL A 47 -12.39 -2.98 27.54
N ASN A 48 -13.52 -3.36 28.13
CA ASN A 48 -14.85 -2.76 27.83
C ASN A 48 -15.16 -2.73 26.32
N ASN A 49 -14.90 -3.82 25.61
CA ASN A 49 -15.03 -3.98 24.15
C ASN A 49 -14.11 -3.07 23.32
N LEU A 50 -13.16 -2.39 23.92
CA LEU A 50 -12.12 -1.63 23.22
C LEU A 50 -10.84 -2.44 23.19
N ALA A 51 -10.25 -2.59 21.99
CA ALA A 51 -8.98 -3.29 21.84
C ALA A 51 -7.85 -2.47 22.46
N THR A 52 -7.00 -3.10 23.31
CA THR A 52 -5.81 -2.47 23.89
C THR A 52 -4.85 -2.02 22.78
N PHE A 53 -4.67 -2.84 21.75
CA PHE A 53 -3.88 -2.56 20.56
C PHE A 53 -4.79 -2.28 19.35
N GLY A 54 -5.54 -1.17 19.43
CA GLY A 54 -6.55 -0.79 18.44
C GLY A 54 -6.11 0.24 17.40
N GLN A 55 -4.97 0.92 17.61
CA GLN A 55 -4.47 1.95 16.72
C GLN A 55 -3.76 1.34 15.49
N TYR A 56 -3.74 2.06 14.38
CA TYR A 56 -3.01 1.61 13.17
C TYR A 56 -1.50 1.44 13.43
N THR A 57 -0.91 2.30 14.28
CA THR A 57 0.49 2.25 14.69
C THR A 57 0.84 0.99 15.48
N ASP A 58 -0.15 0.33 16.10
CA ASP A 58 0.05 -0.93 16.83
C ASP A 58 0.40 -2.10 15.90
N ALA A 59 0.28 -1.94 14.58
CA ALA A 59 0.74 -2.92 13.60
C ALA A 59 2.18 -3.37 13.84
N LEU A 60 3.05 -2.46 14.32
CA LEU A 60 4.44 -2.76 14.65
C LEU A 60 4.58 -3.82 15.74
N HIS A 61 3.73 -3.79 16.78
CA HIS A 61 3.75 -4.77 17.86
C HIS A 61 3.31 -6.15 17.35
N PHE A 62 2.29 -6.21 16.49
CA PHE A 62 1.85 -7.46 15.86
C PHE A 62 2.94 -8.05 14.97
N ARG A 63 3.62 -7.24 14.16
CA ARG A 63 4.70 -7.69 13.28
C ARG A 63 5.89 -8.18 14.08
N SER A 64 6.40 -7.40 15.03
CA SER A 64 7.55 -7.76 15.85
C SER A 64 7.32 -9.07 16.63
N ALA A 65 6.16 -9.22 17.26
CA ALA A 65 5.80 -10.46 17.97
C ALA A 65 5.71 -11.65 17.00
N CYS A 66 5.09 -11.45 15.82
CA CYS A 66 4.98 -12.49 14.81
C CYS A 66 6.33 -12.98 14.31
N ASP A 67 7.24 -12.06 13.98
CA ASP A 67 8.57 -12.39 13.47
C ASP A 67 9.40 -13.16 14.53
N SER A 68 9.33 -12.75 15.78
CA SER A 68 9.97 -13.47 16.90
C SER A 68 9.38 -14.88 17.06
N LEU A 69 8.07 -15.01 17.09
CA LEU A 69 7.38 -16.31 17.26
C LEU A 69 7.59 -17.27 16.10
N LYS A 70 7.71 -16.76 14.87
CA LYS A 70 8.00 -17.57 13.67
C LYS A 70 9.33 -18.30 13.76
N THR A 71 10.32 -17.74 14.47
CA THR A 71 11.62 -18.38 14.63
C THR A 71 11.54 -19.66 15.49
N VAL A 72 10.58 -19.72 16.42
CA VAL A 72 10.42 -20.83 17.37
C VAL A 72 9.24 -21.75 17.01
N TYR A 73 8.15 -21.17 16.47
CA TYR A 73 6.91 -21.90 16.20
C TYR A 73 6.41 -21.70 14.76
N PRO A 74 7.20 -21.98 13.70
CA PRO A 74 6.85 -21.69 12.31
C PRO A 74 5.56 -22.39 11.84
N GLU A 75 5.28 -23.59 12.38
CA GLU A 75 4.12 -24.39 11.99
C GLU A 75 2.88 -24.15 12.87
N SER A 76 2.98 -23.33 13.90
CA SER A 76 1.85 -23.04 14.78
C SER A 76 0.71 -22.33 14.04
N ARG A 77 -0.51 -22.88 14.15
CA ARG A 77 -1.72 -22.24 13.61
C ARG A 77 -1.95 -20.84 14.17
N TYR A 78 -1.57 -20.60 15.41
CA TYR A 78 -1.72 -19.30 16.08
C TYR A 78 -0.73 -18.28 15.51
N VAL A 79 0.50 -18.69 15.23
CA VAL A 79 1.52 -17.82 14.61
C VAL A 79 1.15 -17.53 13.16
N LYS A 80 0.65 -18.52 12.41
CA LYS A 80 0.12 -18.30 11.04
C LYS A 80 -1.08 -17.34 11.02
N ALA A 81 -1.96 -17.40 12.02
CA ALA A 81 -3.07 -16.46 12.15
C ALA A 81 -2.58 -15.05 12.52
N LEU A 82 -1.61 -14.95 13.42
CA LEU A 82 -0.98 -13.68 13.80
C LEU A 82 -0.29 -13.02 12.61
N ASP A 83 0.36 -13.80 11.73
CA ASP A 83 1.00 -13.29 10.52
C ASP A 83 0.01 -12.65 9.55
N LYS A 84 -1.14 -13.30 9.33
CA LYS A 84 -2.22 -12.74 8.52
C LYS A 84 -2.74 -11.42 9.10
N GLU A 85 -2.91 -11.36 10.43
CA GLU A 85 -3.39 -10.15 11.10
C GLU A 85 -2.32 -9.03 11.07
N ALA A 86 -1.04 -9.34 11.30
CA ALA A 86 0.05 -8.39 11.18
C ALA A 86 0.08 -7.78 9.77
N SER A 87 0.04 -8.61 8.73
CA SER A 87 0.00 -8.16 7.34
C SER A 87 -1.23 -7.31 7.03
N ARG A 88 -2.41 -7.67 7.56
CA ARG A 88 -3.64 -6.88 7.41
C ARG A 88 -3.50 -5.49 8.03
N ARG A 89 -2.91 -5.39 9.24
CA ARG A 89 -2.69 -4.13 9.95
C ARG A 89 -1.65 -3.25 9.26
N GLU A 90 -0.57 -3.83 8.77
CA GLU A 90 0.44 -3.11 7.98
C GLU A 90 -0.15 -2.51 6.70
N ASN A 91 -1.00 -3.26 6.00
CA ASN A 91 -1.70 -2.77 4.83
C ASN A 91 -2.64 -1.59 5.16
N LEU A 92 -3.34 -1.65 6.30
CA LEU A 92 -4.19 -0.55 6.74
C LEU A 92 -3.38 0.70 7.15
N LEU A 93 -2.24 0.50 7.82
CA LEU A 93 -1.33 1.60 8.18
C LEU A 93 -0.77 2.27 6.93
N SER A 94 -0.32 1.50 5.94
CA SER A 94 0.16 2.00 4.66
C SER A 94 -0.95 2.76 3.91
N LEU A 95 -2.18 2.24 3.94
CA LEU A 95 -3.34 2.88 3.33
C LEU A 95 -3.65 4.23 3.99
N SER A 96 -3.66 4.30 5.32
CA SER A 96 -3.93 5.56 6.04
C SER A 96 -2.84 6.62 5.76
N ALA A 97 -1.57 6.22 5.77
CA ALA A 97 -0.45 7.11 5.43
C ALA A 97 -0.56 7.65 4.00
N SER A 98 -0.95 6.79 3.05
CA SER A 98 -1.14 7.22 1.66
C SER A 98 -2.35 8.15 1.49
N MET A 99 -3.42 7.97 2.27
CA MET A 99 -4.58 8.88 2.28
C MET A 99 -4.22 10.25 2.88
N GLU A 100 -3.43 10.28 3.95
CA GLU A 100 -2.92 11.54 4.53
C GLU A 100 -2.01 12.27 3.54
N SER A 101 -1.13 11.55 2.85
CA SER A 101 -0.30 12.08 1.78
C SER A 101 -1.14 12.66 0.64
N ALA A 102 -2.21 11.97 0.24
CA ALA A 102 -3.13 12.43 -0.80
C ALA A 102 -3.79 13.77 -0.47
N GLN A 103 -4.12 14.02 0.80
CA GLN A 103 -4.70 15.30 1.24
C GLN A 103 -3.71 16.47 1.08
N SER A 104 -2.41 16.20 1.12
CA SER A 104 -1.38 17.25 0.99
C SER A 104 -0.90 17.46 -0.45
N ILE A 105 -0.99 16.45 -1.32
CA ILE A 105 -0.44 16.49 -2.69
C ILE A 105 -1.50 16.30 -3.80
N GLY A 106 -2.80 16.20 -3.44
CA GLY A 106 -3.91 16.11 -4.40
C GLY A 106 -4.10 14.76 -5.11
N PHE A 107 -3.25 13.77 -4.82
CA PHE A 107 -3.39 12.38 -5.30
C PHE A 107 -2.82 11.37 -4.29
N PRO A 108 -3.31 10.13 -4.24
CA PRO A 108 -2.75 9.09 -3.40
C PRO A 108 -1.32 8.74 -3.83
N ASP A 109 -0.34 8.89 -2.94
CA ASP A 109 1.03 8.48 -3.25
C ASP A 109 1.16 6.96 -3.29
N LEU A 110 1.94 6.46 -4.24
CA LEU A 110 2.30 5.05 -4.39
C LEU A 110 3.81 4.91 -4.23
N ASN A 111 4.25 4.00 -3.39
CA ASN A 111 5.68 3.68 -3.22
C ASN A 111 5.89 2.21 -3.53
N LEU A 112 6.11 1.88 -4.80
CA LEU A 112 6.16 0.52 -5.32
C LEU A 112 7.56 0.19 -5.85
N THR A 113 7.83 -1.11 -6.02
CA THR A 113 9.16 -1.61 -6.40
C THR A 113 9.26 -1.75 -7.92
N ASP A 114 10.34 -1.25 -8.50
CA ASP A 114 10.68 -1.40 -9.91
C ASP A 114 11.31 -2.78 -10.24
N ILE A 115 11.65 -3.00 -11.51
CA ILE A 115 12.27 -4.26 -11.97
C ILE A 115 13.70 -4.47 -11.44
N THR A 116 14.33 -3.44 -10.87
CA THR A 116 15.67 -3.51 -10.29
C THR A 116 15.64 -3.70 -8.78
N GLY A 117 14.45 -3.66 -8.15
CA GLY A 117 14.26 -3.81 -6.72
C GLY A 117 14.24 -2.49 -5.95
N ASN A 118 14.36 -1.35 -6.62
CA ASN A 118 14.28 -0.03 -5.99
C ASN A 118 12.82 0.37 -5.78
N LYS A 119 12.54 1.03 -4.66
CA LYS A 119 11.24 1.67 -4.41
C LYS A 119 11.20 3.03 -5.07
N ILE A 120 10.16 3.27 -5.85
CA ILE A 120 9.90 4.54 -6.51
C ILE A 120 8.57 5.10 -6.00
N SER A 121 8.62 6.29 -5.38
CA SER A 121 7.43 7.02 -4.97
C SER A 121 6.87 7.81 -6.14
N LEU A 122 5.57 7.72 -6.38
CA LEU A 122 4.87 8.48 -7.43
C LEU A 122 5.03 10.00 -7.22
N SER A 123 4.97 10.44 -5.96
CA SER A 123 5.17 11.86 -5.59
C SER A 123 6.59 12.37 -5.84
N SER A 124 7.57 11.48 -6.02
CA SER A 124 8.96 11.85 -6.34
C SER A 124 9.25 11.96 -7.84
N VAL A 125 8.27 11.65 -8.69
CA VAL A 125 8.44 11.70 -10.14
C VAL A 125 8.46 13.16 -10.61
N ASP A 126 9.58 13.59 -11.15
CA ASP A 126 9.75 14.94 -11.69
C ASP A 126 9.22 15.00 -13.14
N ALA A 127 7.93 15.29 -13.27
CA ALA A 127 7.24 15.46 -14.55
C ALA A 127 6.10 16.46 -14.43
N LYS A 128 5.76 17.16 -15.53
CA LYS A 128 4.63 18.09 -15.57
C LYS A 128 3.29 17.36 -15.66
N ALA A 129 3.28 16.21 -16.32
CA ALA A 129 2.12 15.34 -16.41
C ALA A 129 2.53 13.87 -16.24
N ILE A 130 1.83 13.13 -15.38
CA ILE A 130 2.11 11.73 -15.09
C ILE A 130 0.86 10.89 -15.39
N LEU A 131 1.01 9.86 -16.22
CA LEU A 131 -0.02 8.85 -16.42
C LEU A 131 0.20 7.69 -15.44
N VAL A 132 -0.64 7.57 -14.42
CA VAL A 132 -0.69 6.38 -13.58
C VAL A 132 -1.51 5.32 -14.30
N HIS A 133 -0.86 4.26 -14.79
CA HIS A 133 -1.48 3.22 -15.62
C HIS A 133 -1.49 1.87 -14.92
N PHE A 134 -2.67 1.37 -14.57
CA PHE A 134 -2.88 0.05 -13.98
C PHE A 134 -3.14 -0.99 -15.07
N TRP A 135 -2.37 -2.07 -15.08
CA TRP A 135 -2.46 -3.13 -16.09
C TRP A 135 -2.05 -4.51 -15.58
N SER A 136 -2.31 -5.56 -16.36
CA SER A 136 -1.89 -6.93 -16.05
C SER A 136 -0.96 -7.49 -17.14
N ALA A 137 0.17 -8.06 -16.72
CA ALA A 137 1.08 -8.76 -17.60
C ALA A 137 0.54 -10.12 -18.11
N ASP A 138 -0.50 -10.64 -17.46
CA ASP A 138 -1.18 -11.89 -17.87
C ASP A 138 -2.14 -11.67 -19.06
N ASP A 139 -2.50 -10.42 -19.37
CA ASP A 139 -3.45 -10.07 -20.43
C ASP A 139 -2.73 -9.64 -21.71
N ALA A 140 -2.97 -10.37 -22.82
CA ALA A 140 -2.34 -10.09 -24.10
C ALA A 140 -2.77 -8.74 -24.69
N ALA A 141 -4.04 -8.35 -24.56
CA ALA A 141 -4.54 -7.09 -25.10
C ALA A 141 -3.92 -5.88 -24.37
N GLN A 142 -3.70 -5.98 -23.06
CA GLN A 142 -3.07 -4.94 -22.28
C GLN A 142 -1.56 -4.81 -22.61
N LYS A 143 -0.88 -5.93 -22.88
CA LYS A 143 0.49 -5.91 -23.41
C LYS A 143 0.57 -5.21 -24.78
N MET A 144 -0.39 -5.46 -25.66
CA MET A 144 -0.46 -4.74 -26.95
C MET A 144 -0.76 -3.26 -26.77
N MET A 145 -1.59 -2.90 -25.80
CA MET A 145 -1.87 -1.47 -25.48
C MET A 145 -0.60 -0.71 -25.10
N ASN A 146 0.32 -1.33 -24.39
CA ASN A 146 1.62 -0.71 -24.07
C ASN A 146 2.39 -0.30 -25.34
N LEU A 147 2.44 -1.18 -26.34
CA LEU A 147 3.18 -0.95 -27.58
C LEU A 147 2.42 -0.06 -28.57
N ASP A 148 1.14 -0.33 -28.77
CA ASP A 148 0.36 0.30 -29.86
C ASP A 148 -0.20 1.66 -29.46
N VAL A 149 -0.43 1.88 -28.15
CA VAL A 149 -1.08 3.09 -27.64
C VAL A 149 -0.12 3.93 -26.80
N LEU A 150 0.47 3.35 -25.75
CA LEU A 150 1.24 4.14 -24.78
C LEU A 150 2.61 4.53 -25.31
N GLN A 151 3.33 3.63 -25.94
CA GLN A 151 4.69 3.91 -26.44
C GLN A 151 4.74 5.03 -27.46
N PRO A 152 3.89 5.09 -28.53
CA PRO A 152 3.90 6.20 -29.47
C PRO A 152 3.49 7.55 -28.85
N VAL A 153 2.67 7.54 -27.79
CA VAL A 153 2.35 8.76 -27.04
C VAL A 153 3.52 9.18 -26.18
N TYR A 154 4.11 8.25 -25.44
CA TYR A 154 5.27 8.52 -24.61
C TYR A 154 6.44 9.12 -25.40
N ASP A 155 6.80 8.53 -26.53
CA ASP A 155 7.86 9.02 -27.41
C ASP A 155 7.62 10.45 -27.90
N SER A 156 6.35 10.79 -28.12
CA SER A 156 5.97 12.13 -28.60
C SER A 156 5.99 13.21 -27.52
N TYR A 157 5.75 12.85 -26.25
CA TYR A 157 5.52 13.84 -25.19
C TYR A 157 6.54 13.79 -24.04
N ARG A 158 7.37 12.75 -23.92
CA ARG A 158 8.38 12.65 -22.85
C ARG A 158 9.30 13.87 -22.75
N SER A 159 9.73 14.40 -23.90
CA SER A 159 10.61 15.57 -23.94
C SER A 159 9.90 16.87 -23.53
N ARG A 160 8.58 16.88 -23.45
CA ARG A 160 7.75 17.98 -23.00
C ARG A 160 7.43 17.91 -21.49
N GLY A 161 7.84 16.83 -20.82
CA GLY A 161 7.63 16.62 -19.38
C GLY A 161 6.50 15.63 -19.07
N PHE A 162 6.23 14.69 -19.98
CA PHE A 162 5.31 13.58 -19.73
C PHE A 162 6.04 12.34 -19.22
N GLU A 163 5.50 11.70 -18.19
CA GLU A 163 5.98 10.43 -17.66
C GLU A 163 4.82 9.43 -17.49
N ILE A 164 5.13 8.13 -17.54
CA ILE A 164 4.20 7.06 -17.24
C ILE A 164 4.69 6.33 -15.98
N TYR A 165 3.84 6.26 -14.97
CA TYR A 165 4.02 5.43 -13.78
C TYR A 165 3.12 4.20 -13.94
N SER A 166 3.69 3.12 -14.46
CA SER A 166 2.98 1.91 -14.86
C SER A 166 2.94 0.89 -13.73
N VAL A 167 1.76 0.67 -13.16
CA VAL A 167 1.50 -0.23 -12.05
C VAL A 167 0.97 -1.56 -12.57
N CYS A 168 1.81 -2.58 -12.61
CA CYS A 168 1.36 -3.92 -12.97
C CYS A 168 0.76 -4.63 -11.76
N ILE A 169 -0.46 -5.14 -11.88
CA ILE A 169 -1.17 -5.85 -10.82
C ILE A 169 -1.04 -7.37 -10.90
N SER A 170 -0.17 -7.90 -11.75
CA SER A 170 0.08 -9.35 -11.80
C SER A 170 0.82 -9.81 -10.54
N ALA A 171 0.40 -10.94 -9.96
CA ALA A 171 1.09 -11.53 -8.80
C ALA A 171 2.43 -12.17 -9.20
N ASP A 172 2.58 -12.58 -10.46
CA ASP A 172 3.82 -13.14 -11.00
C ASP A 172 4.80 -12.02 -11.41
N LYS A 173 5.73 -11.70 -10.51
CA LYS A 173 6.79 -10.71 -10.75
C LYS A 173 7.75 -11.12 -11.87
N ALA A 174 7.98 -12.42 -12.08
CA ALA A 174 8.89 -12.90 -13.12
C ALA A 174 8.29 -12.69 -14.51
N LEU A 175 7.00 -12.99 -14.66
CA LEU A 175 6.25 -12.72 -15.88
C LEU A 175 6.24 -11.22 -16.19
N TRP A 176 5.89 -10.38 -15.20
CA TRP A 176 5.90 -8.93 -15.35
C TRP A 176 7.27 -8.40 -15.80
N ALA A 177 8.34 -8.77 -15.11
CA ALA A 177 9.70 -8.33 -15.46
C ALA A 177 10.10 -8.80 -16.86
N SER A 178 9.68 -10.01 -17.28
CA SER A 178 9.90 -10.53 -18.63
C SER A 178 9.18 -9.68 -19.69
N VAL A 179 7.93 -9.30 -19.43
CA VAL A 179 7.15 -8.45 -20.36
C VAL A 179 7.78 -7.06 -20.47
N VAL A 180 8.11 -6.41 -19.34
CA VAL A 180 8.75 -5.09 -19.35
C VAL A 180 10.05 -5.10 -20.17
N LYS A 181 10.89 -6.13 -20.01
CA LYS A 181 12.16 -6.28 -20.75
C LYS A 181 11.91 -6.61 -22.22
N SER A 182 11.01 -7.53 -22.53
CA SER A 182 10.77 -7.98 -23.92
C SER A 182 10.11 -6.90 -24.78
N GLN A 183 9.32 -6.01 -24.16
CA GLN A 183 8.69 -4.87 -24.84
C GLN A 183 9.54 -3.59 -24.78
N ASP A 184 10.67 -3.63 -24.06
CA ASP A 184 11.56 -2.47 -23.87
C ASP A 184 10.80 -1.22 -23.40
N LEU A 185 9.94 -1.39 -22.36
CA LEU A 185 9.07 -0.31 -21.89
C LEU A 185 9.92 0.78 -21.20
N PRO A 186 9.99 2.00 -21.78
CA PRO A 186 11.00 3.00 -21.41
C PRO A 186 10.65 3.85 -20.18
N TRP A 187 9.44 3.71 -19.63
CA TRP A 187 8.90 4.47 -18.52
C TRP A 187 9.06 3.74 -17.18
N ILE A 188 8.59 4.36 -16.10
CA ILE A 188 8.61 3.78 -14.75
C ILE A 188 7.66 2.58 -14.69
N ASN A 189 8.20 1.40 -14.45
CA ASN A 189 7.45 0.15 -14.33
C ASN A 189 7.58 -0.40 -12.90
N VAL A 190 6.45 -0.54 -12.20
CA VAL A 190 6.42 -0.98 -10.80
C VAL A 190 5.42 -2.11 -10.55
N ASN A 191 5.70 -2.92 -9.52
CA ASN A 191 4.85 -4.04 -9.11
C ASN A 191 5.13 -4.43 -7.65
N ASP A 192 4.09 -4.67 -6.84
CA ASP A 192 4.24 -5.16 -5.45
C ASP A 192 4.16 -6.70 -5.33
N GLY A 193 3.71 -7.39 -6.37
CA GLY A 193 3.52 -8.83 -6.39
C GLY A 193 2.30 -9.33 -5.63
N LEU A 194 1.39 -8.44 -5.23
CA LEU A 194 0.19 -8.78 -4.44
C LEU A 194 -1.04 -9.06 -5.31
N GLY A 195 -0.95 -8.87 -6.62
CA GLY A 195 -2.05 -9.10 -7.55
C GLY A 195 -3.26 -8.25 -7.19
N SER A 196 -4.45 -8.86 -7.18
CA SER A 196 -5.71 -8.19 -6.79
C SER A 196 -5.76 -7.71 -5.33
N ALA A 197 -4.84 -8.16 -4.48
CA ALA A 197 -4.73 -7.71 -3.10
C ALA A 197 -3.89 -6.44 -2.93
N SER A 198 -3.32 -5.91 -4.01
CA SER A 198 -2.51 -4.70 -4.00
C SER A 198 -3.25 -3.51 -3.34
N PRO A 199 -2.64 -2.84 -2.36
CA PRO A 199 -3.19 -1.60 -1.79
C PRO A 199 -3.41 -0.50 -2.83
N ALA A 200 -2.60 -0.46 -3.88
CA ALA A 200 -2.72 0.53 -4.96
C ALA A 200 -4.08 0.48 -5.67
N ILE A 201 -4.66 -0.73 -5.82
CA ILE A 201 -5.99 -0.93 -6.39
C ILE A 201 -7.06 -0.21 -5.55
N ARG A 202 -6.98 -0.33 -4.22
CA ARG A 202 -7.94 0.31 -3.30
C ARG A 202 -7.77 1.82 -3.25
N LEU A 203 -6.52 2.29 -3.19
CA LEU A 203 -6.18 3.71 -3.15
C LEU A 203 -6.72 4.48 -4.35
N TYR A 204 -6.61 3.89 -5.53
CA TYR A 204 -7.09 4.48 -6.79
C TYR A 204 -8.49 4.01 -7.19
N ASN A 205 -9.19 3.25 -6.34
CA ASN A 205 -10.52 2.69 -6.63
C ASN A 205 -10.59 1.99 -8.00
N VAL A 206 -9.56 1.18 -8.31
CA VAL A 206 -9.45 0.45 -9.58
C VAL A 206 -10.39 -0.75 -9.55
N SER A 207 -11.48 -0.69 -10.31
CA SER A 207 -12.46 -1.78 -10.39
C SER A 207 -12.13 -2.80 -11.50
N ALA A 208 -11.39 -2.39 -12.50
CA ALA A 208 -10.95 -3.23 -13.62
C ALA A 208 -9.65 -2.67 -14.22
N VAL A 209 -8.89 -3.51 -14.90
CA VAL A 209 -7.71 -3.11 -15.68
C VAL A 209 -7.95 -3.40 -17.17
N PRO A 210 -7.43 -2.58 -18.09
CA PRO A 210 -6.58 -1.42 -17.83
C PRO A 210 -7.38 -0.20 -17.33
N THR A 211 -6.81 0.54 -16.39
CA THR A 211 -7.35 1.82 -15.94
C THR A 211 -6.21 2.83 -15.81
N SER A 212 -6.45 4.07 -16.20
CA SER A 212 -5.43 5.11 -16.16
C SER A 212 -5.97 6.41 -15.57
N TYR A 213 -5.10 7.10 -14.83
CA TYR A 213 -5.33 8.42 -14.25
C TYR A 213 -4.24 9.36 -14.72
N LEU A 214 -4.61 10.57 -15.15
CA LEU A 214 -3.65 11.61 -15.52
C LEU A 214 -3.52 12.59 -14.36
N ILE A 215 -2.30 12.79 -13.91
CA ILE A 215 -1.93 13.75 -12.87
C ILE A 215 -1.20 14.91 -13.54
N ALA A 216 -1.57 16.13 -13.20
CA ALA A 216 -0.85 17.35 -13.56
C ALA A 216 -1.06 18.39 -12.46
N ASP A 217 -0.06 19.27 -12.25
CA ASP A 217 -0.10 20.32 -11.22
C ASP A 217 -0.44 19.78 -9.80
N GLY A 218 -0.02 18.54 -9.50
CA GLY A 218 -0.25 17.91 -8.21
C GLY A 218 -1.66 17.37 -7.99
N GLU A 219 -2.52 17.30 -9.00
CA GLU A 219 -3.91 16.82 -8.91
C GLU A 219 -4.25 15.80 -10.01
N ILE A 220 -5.23 14.94 -9.73
CA ILE A 220 -5.79 14.04 -10.75
C ILE A 220 -6.73 14.87 -11.65
N VAL A 221 -6.26 15.18 -12.85
CA VAL A 221 -7.02 16.02 -13.82
C VAL A 221 -7.92 15.22 -14.75
N SER A 222 -7.67 13.92 -14.90
CA SER A 222 -8.51 13.03 -15.72
C SER A 222 -8.41 11.59 -15.25
N SER A 223 -9.54 10.89 -15.30
CA SER A 223 -9.66 9.45 -15.15
C SER A 223 -10.30 8.84 -16.41
N ALA A 224 -10.10 7.53 -16.62
CA ALA A 224 -10.68 6.80 -17.75
C ALA A 224 -10.20 7.25 -19.16
N ILE A 225 -8.89 7.40 -19.32
CA ILE A 225 -8.27 7.56 -20.64
C ILE A 225 -8.40 6.23 -21.38
N LYS A 226 -9.16 6.23 -22.47
CA LYS A 226 -9.56 5.01 -23.19
C LYS A 226 -8.73 4.74 -24.44
N ASP A 227 -8.16 5.78 -25.05
CA ASP A 227 -7.43 5.68 -26.30
C ASP A 227 -6.31 6.72 -26.44
N ALA A 228 -5.43 6.51 -27.41
CA ALA A 228 -4.30 7.40 -27.68
C ALA A 228 -4.76 8.84 -28.05
N ALA A 229 -5.86 8.98 -28.76
CA ALA A 229 -6.36 10.30 -29.18
C ALA A 229 -6.87 11.12 -27.97
N GLY A 230 -7.55 10.47 -27.03
CA GLY A 230 -7.98 11.06 -25.78
C GLY A 230 -6.80 11.51 -24.93
N LEU A 231 -5.78 10.65 -24.78
CA LEU A 231 -4.56 10.97 -24.04
C LEU A 231 -3.82 12.17 -24.69
N ARG A 232 -3.60 12.14 -26.01
CA ARG A 232 -2.95 13.24 -26.73
C ARG A 232 -3.67 14.57 -26.52
N ARG A 233 -5.01 14.59 -26.66
CA ARG A 233 -5.82 15.81 -26.43
C ARG A 233 -5.68 16.39 -25.03
N GLN A 234 -5.51 15.54 -24.01
CA GLN A 234 -5.28 16.01 -22.65
C GLN A 234 -3.85 16.55 -22.50
N LEU A 235 -2.85 15.82 -23.01
CA LEU A 235 -1.46 16.24 -22.94
C LEU A 235 -1.21 17.55 -23.71
N ASP A 236 -1.84 17.77 -24.87
CA ASP A 236 -1.74 19.02 -25.64
C ASP A 236 -2.28 20.24 -24.89
N LYS A 237 -3.14 20.04 -23.88
CA LYS A 237 -3.65 21.14 -23.03
C LYS A 237 -2.77 21.41 -21.83
N LEU A 238 -2.01 20.39 -21.38
CA LEU A 238 -1.25 20.44 -20.13
C LEU A 238 0.23 20.76 -20.37
N LEU A 239 0.75 20.39 -21.52
CA LEU A 239 2.16 20.52 -21.92
C LEU A 239 2.36 21.47 -23.09
#